data_7cfffd2a00793ba8adc37769b4941c36
#
_entry.id   7cfffd2a00793ba8adc37769b4941c36
#
_cell.length_a   1.000
_cell.length_b   1.000
_cell.length_c   1.000
_cell.angle_alpha   90.00
_cell.angle_beta   90.00
_cell.angle_gamma   90.00
#
_symmetry.space_group_name_H-M   'P 1'
#
loop_
_entity.id
_entity.type
_entity.pdbx_description
1 polymer ?
#
loop_
_entity_poly.entity_id
_entity_poly.type
_entity_poly.pdbx_seq_one_letter_code
_entity_poly.pdbx_strand_id
1 'polypeptide(L)'
;MSKITPFLWFDHQAEEAARFYTSIFRNSKMGAVTRYGENMQGKAGSVLTVTFEIEGVEYTALNGGPGHTFTDAISFVVHCESQAEVDDYWAKLTANGGKEVACGWLKDRYGLSWQIIPTLLLELITDPDKAKAQRVTQAMLKMVKIDIPTLEAAARG
;
A
#
# COMPACT_ATOMS: atom_id res chain seq x y z
N MET A 1 -9.45 -11.01 16.32
CA MET A 1 -8.34 -10.04 16.41
C MET A 1 -7.01 -10.75 16.24
N SER A 2 -6.17 -10.28 15.33
CA SER A 2 -4.81 -10.79 15.18
C SER A 2 -3.96 -10.39 16.40
N LYS A 3 -2.98 -11.24 16.74
CA LYS A 3 -2.03 -10.91 17.81
C LYS A 3 -1.03 -9.82 17.39
N ILE A 4 -0.96 -9.52 16.09
CA ILE A 4 -0.01 -8.55 15.54
C ILE A 4 -0.82 -7.50 14.80
N THR A 5 -0.58 -6.24 15.16
CA THR A 5 -1.21 -5.09 14.49
C THR A 5 -0.12 -4.16 13.99
N PRO A 6 -0.04 -3.92 12.67
CA PRO A 6 0.90 -2.92 12.17
C PRO A 6 0.57 -1.53 12.67
N PHE A 7 1.60 -0.81 13.15
CA PHE A 7 1.51 0.60 13.52
C PHE A 7 2.19 1.42 12.43
N LEU A 8 1.52 2.48 11.99
CA LEU A 8 2.03 3.42 11.01
C LEU A 8 2.28 4.76 11.73
N TRP A 9 3.53 5.18 11.80
CA TRP A 9 3.91 6.42 12.47
C TRP A 9 3.80 7.59 11.50
N PHE A 10 2.96 8.56 11.84
CA PHE A 10 2.82 9.83 11.14
C PHE A 10 3.26 10.97 12.06
N ASP A 11 3.65 12.10 11.48
CA ASP A 11 3.89 13.30 12.26
C ASP A 11 2.58 13.80 12.89
N HIS A 12 1.58 14.12 12.04
CA HIS A 12 0.29 14.64 12.51
C HIS A 12 -0.89 14.24 11.59
N GLN A 13 -0.67 13.36 10.61
CA GLN A 13 -1.66 13.04 9.58
C GLN A 13 -2.38 11.70 9.79
N ALA A 14 -2.33 11.12 10.99
CA ALA A 14 -2.86 9.77 11.23
C ALA A 14 -4.32 9.62 10.83
N GLU A 15 -5.19 10.55 11.24
CA GLU A 15 -6.60 10.47 10.91
C GLU A 15 -6.86 10.69 9.41
N GLU A 16 -6.19 11.67 8.82
CA GLU A 16 -6.28 11.91 7.38
C GLU A 16 -5.85 10.67 6.59
N ALA A 17 -4.73 10.06 6.97
CA ALA A 17 -4.21 8.88 6.30
C ALA A 17 -5.17 7.69 6.44
N ALA A 18 -5.70 7.44 7.62
CA ALA A 18 -6.66 6.36 7.85
C ALA A 18 -7.92 6.56 6.98
N ARG A 19 -8.43 7.78 6.90
CA ARG A 19 -9.58 8.10 6.03
C ARG A 19 -9.24 7.91 4.56
N PHE A 20 -8.04 8.30 4.15
CA PHE A 20 -7.57 8.11 2.79
C PHE A 20 -7.55 6.62 2.43
N TYR A 21 -6.91 5.78 3.24
CA TYR A 21 -6.82 4.36 2.97
C TYR A 21 -8.18 3.67 2.98
N THR A 22 -9.02 3.97 3.94
CA THR A 22 -10.36 3.37 4.02
C THR A 22 -11.30 3.83 2.90
N SER A 23 -11.02 4.96 2.27
CA SER A 23 -11.78 5.44 1.11
C SER A 23 -11.40 4.69 -0.18
N ILE A 24 -10.22 4.08 -0.23
CA ILE A 24 -9.70 3.42 -1.43
C ILE A 24 -10.15 1.96 -1.51
N PHE A 25 -10.08 1.24 -0.39
CA PHE A 25 -10.34 -0.20 -0.35
C PHE A 25 -11.78 -0.46 0.09
N ARG A 26 -12.43 -1.44 -0.56
CA ARG A 26 -13.86 -1.70 -0.35
C ARG A 26 -14.18 -2.17 1.06
N ASN A 27 -13.67 -3.27 1.50
CA ASN A 27 -13.97 -3.85 2.80
C ASN A 27 -13.14 -3.17 3.89
N SER A 28 -13.44 -1.90 4.15
CA SER A 28 -12.64 -1.03 5.01
C SER A 28 -13.50 -0.20 5.93
N LYS A 29 -12.99 0.12 7.09
CA LYS A 29 -13.72 0.97 8.05
C LYS A 29 -12.77 1.67 9.01
N MET A 30 -13.19 2.84 9.45
CA MET A 30 -12.54 3.56 10.55
C MET A 30 -12.89 2.89 11.87
N GLY A 31 -11.93 2.90 12.80
CA GLY A 31 -12.12 2.35 14.14
C GLY A 31 -12.02 3.42 15.22
N ALA A 32 -11.49 3.03 16.38
CA ALA A 32 -11.41 3.89 17.55
C ALA A 32 -10.34 4.98 17.40
N VAL A 33 -10.61 6.12 18.00
CA VAL A 33 -9.68 7.25 18.07
C VAL A 33 -9.27 7.46 19.53
N THR A 34 -7.97 7.56 19.79
CA THR A 34 -7.48 7.98 21.10
C THR A 34 -6.87 9.37 20.97
N ARG A 35 -6.80 10.09 22.08
CA ARG A 35 -6.33 11.47 22.07
C ARG A 35 -5.25 11.69 23.12
N TYR A 36 -4.39 12.66 22.86
CA TYR A 36 -3.41 13.10 23.84
C TYR A 36 -4.10 13.66 25.07
N GLY A 37 -3.63 13.24 26.23
CA GLY A 37 -4.03 13.84 27.51
C GLY A 37 -3.11 15.00 27.88
N GLU A 38 -3.32 15.56 29.06
CA GLU A 38 -2.43 16.59 29.58
C GLU A 38 -1.08 15.99 29.99
N ASN A 39 -0.04 16.81 29.93
CA ASN A 39 1.34 16.43 30.28
C ASN A 39 1.92 15.31 29.40
N MET A 40 1.39 15.15 28.20
CA MET A 40 1.93 14.26 27.18
C MET A 40 2.69 15.08 26.13
N GLN A 41 3.42 14.38 25.26
CA GLN A 41 4.25 14.99 24.23
C GLN A 41 3.45 15.82 23.23
N GLY A 42 2.24 15.39 22.86
CA GLY A 42 1.38 16.10 21.93
C GLY A 42 0.42 17.06 22.64
N LYS A 43 -0.25 17.89 21.85
CA LYS A 43 -1.25 18.83 22.37
C LYS A 43 -2.45 18.09 22.93
N ALA A 44 -2.82 18.39 24.17
CA ALA A 44 -3.98 17.78 24.83
C ALA A 44 -5.25 17.91 23.96
N GLY A 45 -5.96 16.81 23.81
CA GLY A 45 -7.19 16.75 23.00
C GLY A 45 -6.96 16.46 21.50
N SER A 46 -5.73 16.56 21.00
CA SER A 46 -5.43 16.19 19.62
C SER A 46 -5.36 14.66 19.47
N VAL A 47 -5.53 14.19 18.24
CA VAL A 47 -5.54 12.75 17.95
C VAL A 47 -4.17 12.14 18.24
N LEU A 48 -4.15 11.06 19.01
CA LEU A 48 -2.95 10.26 19.28
C LEU A 48 -2.90 9.07 18.34
N THR A 49 -3.92 8.21 18.36
CA THR A 49 -4.00 7.04 17.47
C THR A 49 -5.37 6.92 16.82
N VAL A 50 -5.38 6.32 15.64
CA VAL A 50 -6.60 5.94 14.93
C VAL A 50 -6.46 4.49 14.49
N THR A 51 -7.37 3.63 14.93
CA THR A 51 -7.43 2.28 14.36
C THR A 51 -8.31 2.29 13.12
N PHE A 52 -7.98 1.45 12.18
CA PHE A 52 -8.76 1.29 10.96
C PHE A 52 -8.54 -0.11 10.39
N GLU A 53 -9.43 -0.52 9.53
CA GLU A 53 -9.38 -1.84 8.93
C GLU A 53 -9.42 -1.73 7.42
N ILE A 54 -8.54 -2.45 6.74
CA ILE A 54 -8.51 -2.57 5.28
C ILE A 54 -8.59 -4.04 4.95
N GLU A 55 -9.61 -4.44 4.19
CA GLU A 55 -9.79 -5.82 3.74
C GLU A 55 -9.66 -6.83 4.89
N GLY A 56 -10.25 -6.51 6.04
CA GLY A 56 -10.25 -7.38 7.20
C GLY A 56 -8.98 -7.33 8.06
N VAL A 57 -7.99 -6.54 7.69
CA VAL A 57 -6.74 -6.40 8.46
C VAL A 57 -6.78 -5.09 9.24
N GLU A 58 -6.53 -5.18 10.54
CA GLU A 58 -6.49 -4.00 11.41
C GLU A 58 -5.12 -3.34 11.40
N TYR A 59 -5.12 -2.02 11.32
CA TYR A 59 -3.94 -1.15 11.41
C TYR A 59 -4.18 -0.07 12.46
N THR A 60 -3.10 0.47 12.99
CA THR A 60 -3.16 1.65 13.84
C THR A 60 -2.27 2.74 13.26
N ALA A 61 -2.84 3.92 13.06
CA ALA A 61 -2.09 5.12 12.68
C ALA A 61 -1.81 5.94 13.93
N LEU A 62 -0.55 6.32 14.13
CA LEU A 62 -0.09 7.06 15.30
C LEU A 62 0.41 8.44 14.86
N ASN A 63 -0.02 9.47 15.56
CA ASN A 63 0.60 10.80 15.49
C ASN A 63 1.70 10.89 16.55
N GLY A 64 2.89 10.43 16.18
CA GLY A 64 4.03 10.38 17.12
C GLY A 64 4.98 11.57 17.03
N GLY A 65 4.69 12.52 16.13
CA GLY A 65 5.55 13.70 15.92
C GLY A 65 6.58 13.49 14.81
N PRO A 66 7.37 14.52 14.53
CA PRO A 66 8.35 14.48 13.43
C PRO A 66 9.56 13.60 13.76
N GLY A 67 10.38 13.33 12.75
CA GLY A 67 11.65 12.63 12.92
C GLY A 67 11.64 11.18 12.44
N HIS A 68 10.49 10.63 12.06
CA HIS A 68 10.39 9.29 11.50
C HIS A 68 9.65 9.35 10.17
N THR A 69 10.23 8.71 9.15
CA THR A 69 9.65 8.64 7.80
C THR A 69 9.57 7.19 7.35
N PHE A 70 8.61 6.91 6.48
CA PHE A 70 8.51 5.59 5.86
C PHE A 70 9.67 5.36 4.92
N THR A 71 10.07 4.09 4.78
CA THR A 71 11.12 3.67 3.84
C THR A 71 10.62 2.46 3.04
N ASP A 72 11.36 2.11 1.99
CA ASP A 72 11.06 0.95 1.14
C ASP A 72 11.29 -0.39 1.86
N ALA A 73 11.84 -0.35 3.08
CA ALA A 73 12.13 -1.57 3.84
C ALA A 73 10.86 -2.33 4.21
N ILE A 74 9.71 -1.67 4.19
CA ILE A 74 8.40 -2.30 4.34
C ILE A 74 7.47 -1.78 3.25
N SER A 75 6.60 -2.65 2.75
CA SER A 75 5.60 -2.30 1.76
C SER A 75 4.34 -3.12 1.95
N PHE A 76 3.24 -2.61 1.46
CA PHE A 76 1.97 -3.34 1.43
C PHE A 76 1.67 -3.75 -0.01
N VAL A 77 1.35 -5.02 -0.22
CA VAL A 77 1.04 -5.55 -1.54
C VAL A 77 -0.46 -5.61 -1.73
N VAL A 78 -0.95 -5.02 -2.80
CA VAL A 78 -2.35 -5.11 -3.22
C VAL A 78 -2.43 -6.11 -4.36
N HIS A 79 -3.15 -7.20 -4.14
CA HIS A 79 -3.35 -8.24 -5.16
C HIS A 79 -4.56 -7.87 -6.02
N CYS A 80 -4.33 -7.71 -7.32
CA CYS A 80 -5.37 -7.27 -8.26
C CYS A 80 -5.77 -8.40 -9.22
N GLU A 81 -7.05 -8.49 -9.49
CA GLU A 81 -7.60 -9.53 -10.37
C GLU A 81 -7.71 -9.07 -11.84
N SER A 82 -7.54 -7.79 -12.12
CA SER A 82 -7.71 -7.22 -13.47
C SER A 82 -6.84 -5.99 -13.67
N GLN A 83 -6.64 -5.62 -14.94
CA GLN A 83 -5.95 -4.38 -15.28
C GLN A 83 -6.71 -3.16 -14.76
N ALA A 84 -8.05 -3.22 -14.79
CA ALA A 84 -8.87 -2.12 -14.28
C ALA A 84 -8.61 -1.87 -12.79
N GLU A 85 -8.46 -2.93 -11.98
CA GLU A 85 -8.10 -2.79 -10.58
C GLU A 85 -6.70 -2.20 -10.41
N VAL A 86 -5.72 -2.70 -11.16
CA VAL A 86 -4.35 -2.15 -11.13
C VAL A 86 -4.37 -0.66 -11.40
N ASP A 87 -5.04 -0.25 -12.46
CA ASP A 87 -5.12 1.16 -12.87
C ASP A 87 -5.81 2.02 -11.80
N ASP A 88 -6.89 1.54 -11.22
CA ASP A 88 -7.66 2.28 -10.21
C ASP A 88 -6.86 2.48 -8.93
N TYR A 89 -6.30 1.41 -8.37
CA TYR A 89 -5.47 1.53 -7.16
C TYR A 89 -4.22 2.36 -7.40
N TRP A 90 -3.59 2.21 -8.57
CA TRP A 90 -2.43 2.99 -8.95
C TRP A 90 -2.73 4.49 -8.95
N ALA A 91 -3.82 4.87 -9.61
CA ALA A 91 -4.24 6.27 -9.70
C ALA A 91 -4.57 6.84 -8.32
N LYS A 92 -5.33 6.11 -7.51
CA LYS A 92 -5.76 6.58 -6.18
C LYS A 92 -4.60 6.72 -5.21
N LEU A 93 -3.69 5.74 -5.18
CA LEU A 93 -2.58 5.74 -4.23
C LEU A 93 -1.47 6.72 -4.61
N THR A 94 -1.29 7.02 -5.90
CA THR A 94 -0.30 8.03 -6.34
C THR A 94 -0.85 9.45 -6.32
N ALA A 95 -2.15 9.63 -6.12
CA ALA A 95 -2.77 10.97 -6.15
C ALA A 95 -2.22 11.91 -5.07
N ASN A 96 -2.21 13.20 -5.39
CA ASN A 96 -1.92 14.29 -4.45
C ASN A 96 -0.57 14.16 -3.74
N GLY A 97 0.48 13.89 -4.49
CA GLY A 97 1.85 13.86 -3.98
C GLY A 97 2.49 12.50 -3.89
N GLY A 98 1.77 11.44 -4.27
CA GLY A 98 2.36 10.12 -4.42
C GLY A 98 3.33 10.06 -5.59
N LYS A 99 4.12 8.99 -5.67
CA LYS A 99 5.16 8.83 -6.70
C LYS A 99 5.14 7.41 -7.27
N GLU A 100 5.24 7.33 -8.58
CA GLU A 100 5.50 6.07 -9.25
C GLU A 100 6.96 5.66 -9.03
N VAL A 101 7.21 4.38 -8.84
CA VAL A 101 8.57 3.87 -8.70
C VAL A 101 8.89 2.93 -9.87
N ALA A 102 8.84 1.62 -9.68
CA ALA A 102 9.13 0.65 -10.73
C ALA A 102 8.58 -0.72 -10.35
N CYS A 103 8.35 -1.56 -11.35
CA CYS A 103 7.94 -2.96 -11.16
C CYS A 103 6.69 -3.12 -10.28
N GLY A 104 5.73 -2.22 -10.42
CA GLY A 104 4.50 -2.25 -9.65
C GLY A 104 4.59 -1.56 -8.29
N TRP A 105 5.73 -0.98 -7.94
CA TRP A 105 5.92 -0.23 -6.71
C TRP A 105 5.55 1.24 -6.89
N LEU A 106 4.92 1.80 -5.86
CA LEU A 106 4.64 3.24 -5.75
C LEU A 106 4.82 3.68 -4.30
N LYS A 107 4.90 4.98 -4.09
CA LYS A 107 4.81 5.60 -2.76
C LYS A 107 3.57 6.46 -2.73
N ASP A 108 2.81 6.38 -1.66
CA ASP A 108 1.67 7.25 -1.49
C ASP A 108 2.12 8.65 -1.03
N ARG A 109 1.15 9.55 -0.84
CA ARG A 109 1.42 10.94 -0.44
C ARG A 109 2.14 11.06 0.90
N TYR A 110 2.11 10.01 1.71
CA TYR A 110 2.78 9.97 3.03
C TYR A 110 4.15 9.30 2.96
N GLY A 111 4.54 8.80 1.79
CA GLY A 111 5.80 8.08 1.58
C GLY A 111 5.75 6.60 1.87
N LEU A 112 4.59 6.05 2.24
CA LEU A 112 4.42 4.61 2.45
C LEU A 112 4.47 3.88 1.10
N SER A 113 5.25 2.80 1.05
CA SER A 113 5.43 2.02 -0.17
C SER A 113 4.34 0.98 -0.34
N TRP A 114 3.83 0.90 -1.56
CA TRP A 114 2.82 -0.07 -1.98
C TRP A 114 3.31 -0.80 -3.23
N GLN A 115 2.91 -2.05 -3.36
CA GLN A 115 3.10 -2.83 -4.57
C GLN A 115 1.71 -3.16 -5.12
N ILE A 116 1.44 -2.78 -6.35
CA ILE A 116 0.15 -3.05 -7.01
C ILE A 116 0.40 -4.17 -8.00
N ILE A 117 0.03 -5.37 -7.61
CA ILE A 117 0.46 -6.60 -8.28
C ILE A 117 -0.74 -7.41 -8.74
N PRO A 118 -0.91 -7.63 -10.05
CA PRO A 118 -1.93 -8.58 -10.51
C PRO A 118 -1.58 -10.01 -10.09
N THR A 119 -2.56 -10.77 -9.68
CA THR A 119 -2.37 -12.18 -9.30
C THR A 119 -1.77 -12.98 -10.44
N LEU A 120 -2.07 -12.62 -11.68
CA LEU A 120 -1.48 -13.22 -12.87
C LEU A 120 0.05 -13.16 -12.85
N LEU A 121 0.63 -12.04 -12.40
CA LEU A 121 2.09 -11.91 -12.32
C LEU A 121 2.68 -13.00 -11.42
N LEU A 122 2.10 -13.20 -10.24
CA LEU A 122 2.58 -14.21 -9.30
C LEU A 122 2.47 -15.62 -9.89
N GLU A 123 1.39 -15.89 -10.59
CA GLU A 123 1.20 -17.18 -11.27
C GLU A 123 2.26 -17.42 -12.34
N LEU A 124 2.54 -16.40 -13.16
CA LEU A 124 3.46 -16.50 -14.28
C LEU A 124 4.92 -16.61 -13.84
N ILE A 125 5.34 -15.89 -12.80
CA ILE A 125 6.74 -15.94 -12.35
C ILE A 125 7.04 -17.21 -11.54
N THR A 126 6.02 -17.93 -11.09
CA THR A 126 6.16 -19.21 -10.39
C THR A 126 5.81 -20.40 -11.29
N ASP A 127 5.64 -20.18 -12.58
CA ASP A 127 5.33 -21.23 -13.53
C ASP A 127 6.45 -22.27 -13.57
N PRO A 128 6.13 -23.57 -13.63
CA PRO A 128 7.14 -24.63 -13.77
C PRO A 128 8.01 -24.49 -15.02
N ASP A 129 7.49 -23.89 -16.09
CA ASP A 129 8.29 -23.53 -17.26
C ASP A 129 9.16 -22.32 -16.92
N LYS A 130 10.42 -22.59 -16.57
CA LYS A 130 11.37 -21.57 -16.13
C LYS A 130 11.70 -20.55 -17.20
N ALA A 131 11.72 -20.94 -18.47
CA ALA A 131 11.96 -20.01 -19.58
C ALA A 131 10.82 -19.01 -19.71
N LYS A 132 9.59 -19.47 -19.58
CA LYS A 132 8.38 -18.63 -19.56
C LYS A 132 8.42 -17.67 -18.37
N ALA A 133 8.66 -18.19 -17.17
CA ALA A 133 8.74 -17.38 -15.95
C ALA A 133 9.83 -16.30 -16.07
N GLN A 134 10.96 -16.61 -16.68
CA GLN A 134 12.05 -15.67 -16.87
C GLN A 134 11.67 -14.58 -17.88
N ARG A 135 11.01 -14.92 -18.99
CA ARG A 135 10.55 -13.93 -19.96
C ARG A 135 9.59 -12.92 -19.29
N VAL A 136 8.67 -13.42 -18.48
CA VAL A 136 7.71 -12.57 -17.75
C VAL A 136 8.44 -11.67 -16.75
N THR A 137 9.38 -12.23 -15.99
CA THR A 137 10.18 -11.47 -15.05
C THR A 137 10.97 -10.36 -15.74
N GLN A 138 11.59 -10.65 -16.87
CA GLN A 138 12.32 -9.63 -17.65
C GLN A 138 11.40 -8.53 -18.16
N ALA A 139 10.18 -8.88 -18.59
CA ALA A 139 9.19 -7.89 -19.00
C ALA A 139 8.77 -7.00 -17.81
N MET A 140 8.51 -7.60 -16.66
CA MET A 140 8.14 -6.88 -15.43
C MET A 140 9.23 -5.87 -15.02
N LEU A 141 10.50 -6.27 -15.10
CA LEU A 141 11.61 -5.40 -14.69
C LEU A 141 11.71 -4.10 -15.50
N LYS A 142 11.07 -4.04 -16.66
CA LYS A 142 11.04 -2.84 -17.51
C LYS A 142 9.80 -1.99 -17.29
N MET A 143 8.88 -2.42 -16.43
CA MET A 143 7.61 -1.72 -16.19
C MET A 143 7.72 -0.73 -15.04
N VAL A 144 6.84 0.28 -15.09
CA VAL A 144 6.53 1.13 -13.94
C VAL A 144 5.25 0.58 -13.31
N LYS A 145 4.08 0.89 -13.86
CA LYS A 145 2.83 0.23 -13.52
C LYS A 145 2.78 -1.11 -14.27
N ILE A 146 2.30 -2.15 -13.61
CA ILE A 146 2.21 -3.48 -14.25
C ILE A 146 1.14 -3.46 -15.33
N ASP A 147 1.51 -3.97 -16.50
CA ASP A 147 0.65 -4.07 -17.68
C ASP A 147 0.38 -5.54 -17.98
N ILE A 148 -0.84 -5.99 -17.72
CA ILE A 148 -1.22 -7.39 -17.90
C ILE A 148 -1.06 -7.87 -19.34
N PRO A 149 -1.52 -7.11 -20.38
CA PRO A 149 -1.31 -7.55 -21.76
C PRO A 149 0.15 -7.82 -22.12
N THR A 150 1.06 -6.99 -21.60
CA THR A 150 2.52 -7.17 -21.83
C THR A 150 3.03 -8.43 -21.12
N LEU A 151 2.54 -8.72 -19.91
CA LEU A 151 2.88 -9.97 -19.21
C LEU A 151 2.42 -11.19 -20.00
N GLU A 152 1.21 -11.15 -20.50
CA GLU A 152 0.63 -12.23 -21.30
C GLU A 152 1.41 -12.46 -22.60
N ALA A 153 1.80 -11.37 -23.27
CA ALA A 153 2.62 -11.45 -24.48
C ALA A 153 3.99 -12.08 -24.18
N ALA A 154 4.64 -11.69 -23.09
CA ALA A 154 5.90 -12.27 -22.65
C ALA A 154 5.76 -13.75 -22.32
N ALA A 155 4.64 -14.16 -21.73
CA ALA A 155 4.37 -15.55 -21.41
C ALA A 155 4.21 -16.41 -22.67
N ARG A 156 3.62 -15.87 -23.71
CA ARG A 156 3.47 -16.57 -25.00
C ARG A 156 4.78 -16.76 -25.75
N GLY A 157 5.72 -15.89 -25.55
CA GLY A 157 7.01 -15.87 -26.25
C GLY A 157 6.92 -15.02 -27.49
#